data_6e9978e6efc5182854811f870ff92ad8
#
_entry.id   6e9978e6efc5182854811f870ff92ad8
#
_cell.length_a   1.000
_cell.length_b   1.000
_cell.length_c   1.000
_cell.angle_alpha   90.00
_cell.angle_beta   90.00
_cell.angle_gamma   90.00
#
_symmetry.space_group_name_H-M   'P 1'
#
loop_
_entity.id
_entity.type
_entity.pdbx_description
1 polymer ?
#
loop_
_entity_poly.entity_id
_entity_poly.type
_entity_poly.pdbx_seq_one_letter_code
_entity_poly.pdbx_strand_id
1 'polypeptide(L)'
;MNIPVIIHTGEPQEFFHQPDLHNERWLELALFPDRRQYLNPNKVTFEQLSAERNDLFGKHPKTRFIAAHFGWHANNLGLAAKLLDANPNVVLELAAILYDLGRQPRAAHDFFVKYQDRILFGKDTYAPTEFPYYWRVLETRDEYFDYYRDYHAFWNLYGMELPDAVLRKVYYQNALRVTPGLPQNGWPR
;
A
#
# COMPACT_ATOMS: atom_id res chain seq x y z
N MET A 1 -18.95 -0.21 19.05
CA MET A 1 -17.51 0.09 19.13
C MET A 1 -17.09 0.74 17.82
N ASN A 2 -16.32 1.82 17.85
CA ASN A 2 -15.84 2.48 16.62
C ASN A 2 -14.40 2.02 16.29
N ILE A 3 -14.22 0.70 16.16
CA ILE A 3 -12.93 0.07 15.87
C ILE A 3 -12.83 -0.12 14.35
N PRO A 4 -11.72 0.25 13.70
CA PRO A 4 -11.52 -0.01 12.28
C PRO A 4 -11.30 -1.50 12.00
N VAL A 5 -11.67 -1.93 10.81
CA VAL A 5 -11.44 -3.29 10.31
C VAL A 5 -10.32 -3.24 9.28
N ILE A 6 -9.25 -3.99 9.51
CA ILE A 6 -8.17 -4.16 8.54
C ILE A 6 -8.55 -5.29 7.59
N ILE A 7 -8.52 -5.00 6.30
CA ILE A 7 -8.80 -5.99 5.24
C ILE A 7 -7.55 -6.22 4.42
N HIS A 8 -7.04 -7.43 4.47
CA HIS A 8 -6.07 -7.97 3.53
C HIS A 8 -6.84 -8.67 2.41
N THR A 9 -6.61 -8.25 1.16
CA THR A 9 -7.39 -8.76 0.02
C THR A 9 -6.47 -9.44 -0.98
N GLY A 10 -6.42 -10.76 -0.93
CA GLY A 10 -5.62 -11.54 -1.87
C GLY A 10 -4.13 -11.21 -1.83
N GLU A 11 -3.52 -11.24 -3.00
CA GLU A 11 -2.10 -11.06 -3.23
C GLU A 11 -1.88 -9.97 -4.31
N PRO A 12 -0.63 -9.54 -4.59
CA PRO A 12 -0.35 -8.64 -5.71
C PRO A 12 -0.95 -9.14 -7.02
N GLN A 13 -1.42 -8.23 -7.86
CA GLN A 13 -2.07 -8.54 -9.14
C GLN A 13 -1.21 -9.48 -10.00
N GLU A 14 0.09 -9.28 -10.00
CA GLU A 14 1.06 -10.05 -10.78
C GLU A 14 1.08 -11.53 -10.41
N PHE A 15 0.66 -11.91 -9.19
CA PHE A 15 0.59 -13.30 -8.76
C PHE A 15 -0.53 -14.10 -9.46
N PHE A 16 -1.52 -13.40 -9.99
CA PHE A 16 -2.64 -13.98 -10.73
C PHE A 16 -2.34 -14.16 -12.22
N HIS A 17 -1.17 -13.71 -12.68
CA HIS A 17 -0.74 -13.82 -14.08
C HIS A 17 0.46 -14.74 -14.22
N GLN A 18 0.62 -15.35 -15.40
CA GLN A 18 1.81 -16.14 -15.68
C GLN A 18 3.08 -15.28 -15.57
N PRO A 19 4.15 -15.81 -14.97
CA PRO A 19 5.43 -15.12 -14.92
C PRO A 19 6.09 -15.13 -16.31
N ASP A 20 6.09 -13.99 -16.96
CA ASP A 20 6.80 -13.70 -18.19
C ASP A 20 7.68 -12.46 -18.04
N LEU A 21 8.27 -11.98 -19.12
CA LEU A 21 9.15 -10.79 -19.10
C LEU A 21 8.41 -9.49 -18.78
N HIS A 22 7.09 -9.47 -18.80
CA HIS A 22 6.25 -8.31 -18.46
C HIS A 22 5.68 -8.41 -17.05
N ASN A 23 5.75 -9.57 -16.41
CA ASN A 23 5.30 -9.75 -15.05
C ASN A 23 6.35 -9.19 -14.08
N GLU A 24 6.04 -8.08 -13.43
CA GLU A 24 6.96 -7.37 -12.54
C GLU A 24 7.39 -8.16 -11.31
N ARG A 25 6.71 -9.25 -11.00
CA ARG A 25 7.01 -10.17 -9.89
C ARG A 25 7.51 -11.53 -10.37
N TRP A 26 7.93 -11.65 -11.64
CA TRP A 26 8.36 -12.93 -12.19
C TRP A 26 9.49 -13.61 -11.40
N LEU A 27 10.46 -12.82 -10.89
CA LEU A 27 11.57 -13.35 -10.10
C LEU A 27 11.07 -13.93 -8.77
N GLU A 28 10.21 -13.21 -8.08
CA GLU A 28 9.59 -13.69 -6.85
C GLU A 28 8.77 -14.97 -7.09
N LEU A 29 7.98 -14.99 -8.14
CA LEU A 29 7.18 -16.18 -8.52
C LEU A 29 8.04 -17.35 -8.99
N ALA A 30 9.25 -17.09 -9.48
CA ALA A 30 10.21 -18.15 -9.80
C ALA A 30 10.84 -18.74 -8.52
N LEU A 31 11.19 -17.88 -7.56
CA LEU A 31 11.78 -18.27 -6.27
C LEU A 31 10.76 -18.92 -5.32
N PHE A 32 9.51 -18.48 -5.36
CA PHE A 32 8.42 -18.91 -4.48
C PHE A 32 7.22 -19.41 -5.28
N PRO A 33 7.28 -20.63 -5.87
CA PRO A 33 6.22 -21.16 -6.74
C PRO A 33 4.84 -21.23 -6.09
N ASP A 34 4.78 -21.41 -4.76
CA ASP A 34 3.52 -21.51 -4.00
C ASP A 34 2.70 -20.21 -4.01
N ARG A 35 3.34 -19.09 -4.38
CA ARG A 35 2.66 -17.78 -4.52
C ARG A 35 1.91 -17.60 -5.85
N ARG A 36 1.99 -18.57 -6.77
CA ARG A 36 1.40 -18.52 -8.12
C ARG A 36 -0.11 -18.71 -8.07
N GLN A 37 -0.86 -17.63 -7.85
CA GLN A 37 -2.32 -17.65 -7.75
C GLN A 37 -3.02 -18.06 -9.07
N TYR A 38 -2.39 -17.80 -10.21
CA TYR A 38 -2.93 -18.25 -11.50
C TYR A 38 -3.04 -19.78 -11.65
N LEU A 39 -2.36 -20.55 -10.81
CA LEU A 39 -2.49 -22.00 -10.71
C LEU A 39 -3.55 -22.45 -9.71
N ASN A 40 -4.20 -21.53 -9.00
CA ASN A 40 -5.22 -21.85 -8.01
C ASN A 40 -6.41 -22.55 -8.71
N PRO A 41 -6.82 -23.75 -8.27
CA PRO A 41 -7.90 -24.51 -8.90
C PRO A 41 -9.24 -23.77 -8.86
N ASN A 42 -9.45 -22.87 -7.90
CA ASN A 42 -10.66 -22.07 -7.77
C ASN A 42 -10.75 -20.94 -8.83
N LYS A 43 -9.67 -20.67 -9.57
CA LYS A 43 -9.60 -19.67 -10.65
C LYS A 43 -10.15 -18.28 -10.28
N VAL A 44 -10.05 -17.91 -8.99
CA VAL A 44 -10.42 -16.56 -8.54
C VAL A 44 -9.43 -15.57 -9.11
N THR A 45 -9.91 -14.48 -9.70
CA THR A 45 -9.04 -13.44 -10.27
C THR A 45 -8.82 -12.28 -9.30
N PHE A 46 -7.77 -11.50 -9.53
CA PHE A 46 -7.51 -10.28 -8.78
C PHE A 46 -8.68 -9.28 -8.86
N GLU A 47 -9.28 -9.16 -10.05
CA GLU A 47 -10.41 -8.26 -10.31
C GLU A 47 -11.65 -8.70 -9.52
N GLN A 48 -11.92 -10.00 -9.43
CA GLN A 48 -13.03 -10.54 -8.63
C GLN A 48 -12.84 -10.22 -7.14
N LEU A 49 -11.67 -10.51 -6.58
CA LEU A 49 -11.37 -10.22 -5.18
C LEU A 49 -11.46 -8.72 -4.88
N SER A 50 -10.95 -7.88 -5.79
CA SER A 50 -11.02 -6.44 -5.66
C SER A 50 -12.46 -5.92 -5.72
N ALA A 51 -13.28 -6.47 -6.61
CA ALA A 51 -14.69 -6.12 -6.74
C ALA A 51 -15.51 -6.50 -5.49
N GLU A 52 -15.29 -7.74 -4.97
CA GLU A 52 -15.94 -8.22 -3.75
C GLU A 52 -15.58 -7.36 -2.52
N ARG A 53 -14.29 -7.00 -2.38
CA ARG A 53 -13.84 -6.07 -1.35
C ARG A 53 -14.50 -4.70 -1.47
N ASN A 54 -14.56 -4.14 -2.66
CA ASN A 54 -15.15 -2.82 -2.89
C ASN A 54 -16.65 -2.84 -2.62
N ASP A 55 -17.33 -3.92 -2.98
CA ASP A 55 -18.75 -4.15 -2.65
C ASP A 55 -18.97 -4.23 -1.13
N LEU A 56 -18.09 -4.92 -0.40
CA LEU A 56 -18.11 -4.96 1.07
C LEU A 56 -17.99 -3.54 1.65
N PHE A 57 -17.06 -2.72 1.17
CA PHE A 57 -16.88 -1.35 1.64
C PHE A 57 -18.12 -0.49 1.42
N GLY A 58 -18.73 -0.60 0.24
CA GLY A 58 -19.95 0.12 -0.11
C GLY A 58 -21.18 -0.32 0.70
N LYS A 59 -21.32 -1.62 0.99
CA LYS A 59 -22.42 -2.17 1.80
C LYS A 59 -22.33 -1.79 3.27
N HIS A 60 -21.15 -1.42 3.76
CA HIS A 60 -20.91 -1.09 5.17
C HIS A 60 -20.36 0.34 5.36
N PRO A 61 -21.06 1.39 4.89
CA PRO A 61 -20.53 2.77 4.88
C PRO A 61 -20.27 3.35 6.27
N LYS A 62 -20.85 2.75 7.34
CA LYS A 62 -20.63 3.16 8.74
C LYS A 62 -19.44 2.46 9.38
N THR A 63 -18.87 1.43 8.73
CA THR A 63 -17.68 0.73 9.18
C THR A 63 -16.46 1.41 8.58
N ARG A 64 -15.45 1.68 9.41
CA ARG A 64 -14.17 2.21 8.96
C ARG A 64 -13.27 1.05 8.55
N PHE A 65 -12.79 1.08 7.31
CA PHE A 65 -11.89 0.06 6.80
C PHE A 65 -10.47 0.60 6.58
N ILE A 66 -9.49 -0.25 6.84
CA ILE A 66 -8.09 -0.06 6.47
C ILE A 66 -7.78 -1.11 5.40
N ALA A 67 -7.57 -0.68 4.17
CA ALA A 67 -7.15 -1.56 3.09
C ALA A 67 -5.64 -1.75 3.18
N ALA A 68 -5.20 -2.92 3.65
CA ALA A 68 -3.80 -3.29 3.74
C ALA A 68 -3.14 -3.27 2.35
N HIS A 69 -1.83 -3.02 2.31
CA HIS A 69 -1.02 -3.02 1.09
C HIS A 69 -1.58 -2.11 -0.01
N PHE A 70 -2.12 -0.94 0.38
CA PHE A 70 -2.76 -0.01 -0.57
C PHE A 70 -3.95 -0.61 -1.34
N GLY A 71 -4.54 -1.70 -0.81
CA GLY A 71 -5.51 -2.52 -1.50
C GLY A 71 -4.94 -3.17 -2.78
N TRP A 72 -3.63 -3.36 -2.85
CA TRP A 72 -2.86 -3.82 -4.00
C TRP A 72 -3.04 -2.96 -5.26
N HIS A 73 -3.21 -1.65 -5.07
CA HIS A 73 -3.33 -0.69 -6.17
C HIS A 73 -2.18 0.34 -6.21
N ALA A 74 -1.08 0.08 -5.49
CA ALA A 74 0.08 0.99 -5.51
C ALA A 74 0.77 1.04 -6.89
N ASN A 75 0.70 -0.05 -7.66
CA ASN A 75 1.15 -0.12 -9.04
C ASN A 75 0.23 0.68 -10.02
N ASN A 76 -1.00 1.01 -9.61
CA ASN A 76 -1.97 1.77 -10.39
C ASN A 76 -2.72 2.79 -9.52
N LEU A 77 -2.10 3.96 -9.32
CA LEU A 77 -2.65 5.02 -8.47
C LEU A 77 -4.01 5.56 -8.95
N GLY A 78 -4.33 5.39 -10.24
CA GLY A 78 -5.65 5.70 -10.77
C GLY A 78 -6.75 4.79 -10.20
N LEU A 79 -6.46 3.50 -10.00
CA LEU A 79 -7.37 2.57 -9.33
C LEU A 79 -7.45 2.84 -7.83
N ALA A 80 -6.32 3.16 -7.19
CA ALA A 80 -6.30 3.57 -5.78
C ALA A 80 -7.16 4.83 -5.55
N ALA A 81 -7.08 5.82 -6.45
CA ALA A 81 -7.91 7.01 -6.42
C ALA A 81 -9.41 6.68 -6.52
N LYS A 82 -9.80 5.85 -7.51
CA LYS A 82 -11.19 5.41 -7.67
C LYS A 82 -11.72 4.69 -6.44
N LEU A 83 -10.89 3.84 -5.80
CA LEU A 83 -11.25 3.16 -4.56
C LEU A 83 -11.57 4.16 -3.44
N LEU A 84 -10.72 5.15 -3.24
CA LEU A 84 -10.90 6.17 -2.19
C LEU A 84 -12.08 7.11 -2.49
N ASP A 85 -12.24 7.54 -3.73
CA ASP A 85 -13.30 8.45 -4.14
C ASP A 85 -14.70 7.79 -4.00
N ALA A 86 -14.79 6.49 -4.29
CA ALA A 86 -16.04 5.74 -4.14
C ALA A 86 -16.35 5.36 -2.67
N ASN A 87 -15.36 5.26 -1.80
CA ASN A 87 -15.52 4.71 -0.45
C ASN A 87 -14.94 5.67 0.62
N PRO A 88 -15.70 6.67 1.08
CA PRO A 88 -15.23 7.65 2.08
C PRO A 88 -14.86 7.02 3.44
N ASN A 89 -15.30 5.81 3.70
CA ASN A 89 -15.03 5.04 4.92
C ASN A 89 -13.74 4.18 4.86
N VAL A 90 -12.97 4.26 3.76
CA VAL A 90 -11.73 3.48 3.56
C VAL A 90 -10.50 4.37 3.72
N VAL A 91 -9.46 3.86 4.33
CA VAL A 91 -8.09 4.40 4.30
C VAL A 91 -7.13 3.34 3.77
N LEU A 92 -6.05 3.75 3.13
CA LEU A 92 -5.01 2.87 2.58
C LEU A 92 -3.86 2.77 3.57
N GLU A 93 -3.27 1.58 3.68
CA GLU A 93 -2.08 1.32 4.50
C GLU A 93 -0.94 0.86 3.59
N LEU A 94 0.30 1.35 3.84
CA LEU A 94 1.40 1.27 2.86
C LEU A 94 2.44 0.15 3.11
N ALA A 95 2.10 -0.86 3.90
CA ALA A 95 2.99 -2.01 4.06
C ALA A 95 3.22 -2.75 2.73
N ALA A 96 4.44 -3.19 2.53
CA ALA A 96 4.87 -4.06 1.43
C ALA A 96 4.64 -3.55 0.00
N ILE A 97 4.44 -2.23 -0.20
CA ILE A 97 4.21 -1.63 -1.54
C ILE A 97 5.17 -0.49 -1.89
N LEU A 98 6.23 -0.34 -1.10
CA LEU A 98 7.17 0.77 -1.24
C LEU A 98 7.85 0.80 -2.62
N TYR A 99 8.13 -0.37 -3.18
CA TYR A 99 8.74 -0.52 -4.50
C TYR A 99 7.85 0.03 -5.63
N ASP A 100 6.53 -0.05 -5.49
CA ASP A 100 5.60 0.52 -6.45
C ASP A 100 5.54 2.05 -6.37
N LEU A 101 5.60 2.59 -5.16
CA LEU A 101 5.61 4.04 -4.96
C LEU A 101 6.92 4.67 -5.44
N GLY A 102 8.06 4.08 -5.04
CA GLY A 102 9.38 4.60 -5.34
C GLY A 102 9.76 4.57 -6.83
N ARG A 103 9.11 3.75 -7.67
CA ARG A 103 9.34 3.77 -9.13
C ARG A 103 8.56 4.84 -9.88
N GLN A 104 7.55 5.44 -9.23
CA GLN A 104 6.70 6.50 -9.79
C GLN A 104 6.59 7.70 -8.84
N PRO A 105 7.73 8.29 -8.39
CA PRO A 105 7.76 9.22 -7.25
C PRO A 105 6.90 10.46 -7.45
N ARG A 106 6.82 11.02 -8.66
CA ARG A 106 6.01 12.22 -8.93
C ARG A 106 4.52 11.93 -8.80
N ALA A 107 4.03 10.87 -9.44
CA ALA A 107 2.63 10.48 -9.34
C ALA A 107 2.26 10.07 -7.92
N ALA A 108 3.16 9.38 -7.21
CA ALA A 108 2.99 9.02 -5.81
C ALA A 108 2.97 10.25 -4.90
N HIS A 109 3.87 11.23 -5.10
CA HIS A 109 3.85 12.51 -4.39
C HIS A 109 2.47 13.19 -4.53
N ASP A 110 2.01 13.41 -5.76
CA ASP A 110 0.74 14.08 -6.02
C ASP A 110 -0.45 13.32 -5.41
N PHE A 111 -0.42 11.99 -5.47
CA PHE A 111 -1.42 11.14 -4.84
C PHE A 111 -1.43 11.31 -3.32
N PHE A 112 -0.27 11.29 -2.67
CA PHE A 112 -0.16 11.45 -1.23
C PHE A 112 -0.60 12.85 -0.76
N VAL A 113 -0.25 13.90 -1.49
CA VAL A 113 -0.72 15.26 -1.20
C VAL A 113 -2.23 15.35 -1.33
N LYS A 114 -2.82 14.79 -2.39
CA LYS A 114 -4.27 14.79 -2.62
C LYS A 114 -5.03 14.00 -1.55
N TYR A 115 -4.56 12.82 -1.22
CA TYR A 115 -5.24 11.89 -0.30
C TYR A 115 -4.57 11.81 1.08
N GLN A 116 -3.85 12.86 1.48
CA GLN A 116 -3.04 12.92 2.70
C GLN A 116 -3.77 12.51 3.99
N ASP A 117 -5.08 12.69 4.04
CA ASP A 117 -5.91 12.31 5.19
C ASP A 117 -6.43 10.86 5.13
N ARG A 118 -6.06 10.12 4.10
CA ARG A 118 -6.57 8.78 3.80
C ARG A 118 -5.49 7.71 3.69
N ILE A 119 -4.24 8.00 4.09
CA ILE A 119 -3.09 7.11 3.99
C ILE A 119 -2.49 6.92 5.38
N LEU A 120 -2.22 5.66 5.74
CA LEU A 120 -1.58 5.26 7.00
C LEU A 120 -0.20 4.69 6.70
N PHE A 121 0.78 5.06 7.52
CA PHE A 121 2.02 4.30 7.61
C PHE A 121 1.74 2.93 8.21
N GLY A 122 2.34 1.90 7.64
CA GLY A 122 2.28 0.55 8.15
C GLY A 122 3.44 -0.29 7.65
N LYS A 123 3.63 -1.40 8.30
CA LYS A 123 4.67 -2.36 8.00
C LYS A 123 4.16 -3.76 8.28
N ASP A 124 4.33 -4.66 7.33
CA ASP A 124 3.83 -6.03 7.39
C ASP A 124 4.53 -6.85 8.49
N THR A 125 5.81 -6.60 8.67
CA THR A 125 6.63 -7.22 9.72
C THR A 125 7.48 -6.17 10.44
N TYR A 126 7.71 -6.36 11.74
CA TYR A 126 8.62 -5.51 12.48
C TYR A 126 10.08 -5.88 12.17
N ALA A 127 10.68 -5.13 11.26
CA ALA A 127 12.09 -5.26 10.89
C ALA A 127 12.74 -3.87 10.88
N PRO A 128 13.42 -3.47 11.98
CA PRO A 128 13.99 -2.12 12.12
C PRO A 128 14.94 -1.72 11.00
N THR A 129 15.68 -2.65 10.44
CA THR A 129 16.64 -2.43 9.34
C THR A 129 15.96 -2.04 8.01
N GLU A 130 14.65 -2.26 7.88
CA GLU A 130 13.90 -1.93 6.67
C GLU A 130 13.28 -0.52 6.73
N PHE A 131 13.08 0.08 7.91
CA PHE A 131 12.49 1.41 8.07
C PHE A 131 13.26 2.53 7.35
N PRO A 132 14.60 2.55 7.31
CA PRO A 132 15.33 3.58 6.57
C PRO A 132 14.95 3.68 5.10
N TYR A 133 14.55 2.58 4.44
CA TYR A 133 14.08 2.60 3.05
C TYR A 133 12.72 3.29 2.92
N TYR A 134 11.83 3.12 3.91
CA TYR A 134 10.56 3.83 3.96
C TYR A 134 10.78 5.34 4.11
N TRP A 135 11.65 5.75 5.05
CA TRP A 135 11.99 7.16 5.23
C TRP A 135 12.61 7.74 3.97
N ARG A 136 13.55 7.01 3.36
CA ARG A 136 14.22 7.46 2.14
C ARG A 136 13.23 7.70 1.00
N VAL A 137 12.28 6.79 0.77
CA VAL A 137 11.25 6.96 -0.26
C VAL A 137 10.29 8.10 0.07
N LEU A 138 9.83 8.21 1.33
CA LEU A 138 8.81 9.17 1.70
C LEU A 138 9.35 10.60 1.85
N GLU A 139 10.55 10.76 2.43
CA GLU A 139 11.06 12.04 2.92
C GLU A 139 12.09 12.71 2.00
N THR A 140 12.85 11.93 1.19
CA THR A 140 14.01 12.47 0.47
C THR A 140 13.73 12.73 -1.01
N ARG A 141 14.69 13.41 -1.66
CA ARG A 141 14.79 13.57 -3.12
C ARG A 141 15.81 12.62 -3.74
N ASP A 142 16.26 11.62 -2.99
CA ASP A 142 17.28 10.69 -3.47
C ASP A 142 16.81 9.98 -4.73
N GLU A 143 17.74 9.75 -5.62
CA GLU A 143 17.48 9.10 -6.90
C GLU A 143 18.25 7.80 -7.02
N TYR A 144 17.64 6.83 -7.72
CA TYR A 144 18.29 5.62 -8.20
C TYR A 144 18.95 4.79 -7.09
N PHE A 145 18.19 4.40 -6.08
CA PHE A 145 18.68 3.56 -4.98
C PHE A 145 17.96 2.22 -4.90
N ASP A 146 18.65 1.21 -4.36
CA ASP A 146 18.16 -0.15 -4.27
C ASP A 146 17.02 -0.30 -3.27
N TYR A 147 16.13 -1.24 -3.55
CA TYR A 147 15.16 -1.74 -2.58
C TYR A 147 15.79 -2.87 -1.74
N TYR A 148 15.36 -3.03 -0.49
CA TYR A 148 15.93 -4.01 0.43
C TYR A 148 15.56 -5.47 0.15
N ARG A 149 14.66 -5.72 -0.81
CA ARG A 149 14.27 -7.07 -1.25
C ARG A 149 14.44 -7.21 -2.75
N ASP A 150 15.59 -7.69 -3.19
CA ASP A 150 15.98 -7.77 -4.60
C ASP A 150 14.96 -8.51 -5.48
N TYR A 151 14.29 -9.53 -4.90
CA TYR A 151 13.30 -10.31 -5.64
C TYR A 151 11.93 -9.64 -5.79
N HIS A 152 11.64 -8.56 -5.02
CA HIS A 152 10.40 -7.80 -5.16
C HIS A 152 10.47 -6.79 -6.30
N ALA A 153 11.62 -6.13 -6.45
CA ALA A 153 11.82 -5.09 -7.43
C ALA A 153 13.22 -5.20 -8.03
N PHE A 154 13.29 -5.43 -9.32
CA PHE A 154 14.55 -5.44 -10.09
C PHE A 154 14.82 -4.06 -10.72
N TRP A 155 14.19 -3.02 -10.19
CA TRP A 155 14.39 -1.61 -10.53
C TRP A 155 14.78 -0.81 -9.30
N ASN A 156 15.43 0.32 -9.54
CA ASN A 156 15.81 1.26 -8.49
C ASN A 156 14.64 2.18 -8.11
N LEU A 157 14.69 2.69 -6.88
CA LEU A 157 13.68 3.57 -6.32
C LEU A 157 14.14 5.03 -6.31
N TYR A 158 13.17 5.92 -6.12
CA TYR A 158 13.35 7.37 -6.02
C TYR A 158 12.54 7.89 -4.84
N GLY A 159 13.05 8.93 -4.21
CA GLY A 159 12.36 9.63 -3.13
C GLY A 159 11.19 10.47 -3.65
N MET A 160 10.14 10.55 -2.85
CA MET A 160 8.92 11.30 -3.17
C MET A 160 8.95 12.74 -2.65
N GLU A 161 9.86 13.08 -1.73
CA GLU A 161 9.96 14.42 -1.12
C GLU A 161 8.61 14.92 -0.59
N LEU A 162 7.95 14.13 0.23
CA LEU A 162 6.66 14.55 0.80
C LEU A 162 6.83 15.72 1.77
N PRO A 163 5.92 16.72 1.73
CA PRO A 163 5.95 17.81 2.70
C PRO A 163 5.77 17.31 4.14
N ASP A 164 6.44 17.95 5.12
CA ASP A 164 6.34 17.60 6.54
C ASP A 164 4.91 17.48 7.06
N ALA A 165 4.01 18.35 6.60
CA ALA A 165 2.61 18.30 6.99
C ALA A 165 1.91 17.02 6.52
N VAL A 166 2.28 16.49 5.34
CA VAL A 166 1.79 15.22 4.79
C VAL A 166 2.42 14.06 5.54
N LEU A 167 3.73 14.10 5.78
CA LEU A 167 4.46 13.08 6.55
C LEU A 167 3.85 12.87 7.95
N ARG A 168 3.58 13.94 8.70
CA ARG A 168 2.93 13.84 10.03
C ARG A 168 1.57 13.14 9.94
N LYS A 169 0.77 13.42 8.92
CA LYS A 169 -0.52 12.76 8.71
C LYS A 169 -0.34 11.27 8.44
N VAL A 170 0.54 10.93 7.51
CA VAL A 170 0.81 9.53 7.13
C VAL A 170 1.39 8.75 8.30
N TYR A 171 2.39 9.27 8.99
CA TYR A 171 3.09 8.56 10.05
C TYR A 171 2.26 8.29 11.30
N TYR A 172 1.42 9.25 11.74
CA TYR A 172 0.70 9.07 13.00
C TYR A 172 -0.67 9.75 13.10
N GLN A 173 -0.87 10.96 12.55
CA GLN A 173 -2.12 11.71 12.79
C GLN A 173 -3.35 10.98 12.25
N ASN A 174 -3.25 10.38 11.07
CA ASN A 174 -4.33 9.59 10.51
C ASN A 174 -4.61 8.33 11.34
N ALA A 175 -3.57 7.64 11.84
CA ALA A 175 -3.74 6.49 12.73
C ALA A 175 -4.48 6.88 14.01
N LEU A 176 -4.11 8.00 14.64
CA LEU A 176 -4.78 8.54 15.83
C LEU A 176 -6.26 8.86 15.57
N ARG A 177 -6.57 9.38 14.39
CA ARG A 177 -7.95 9.71 13.99
C ARG A 177 -8.79 8.47 13.68
N VAL A 178 -8.21 7.45 13.05
CA VAL A 178 -8.98 6.27 12.61
C VAL A 178 -9.04 5.16 13.64
N THR A 179 -8.10 5.12 14.60
CA THR A 179 -7.99 4.05 15.60
C THR A 179 -8.24 4.59 17.00
N PRO A 180 -9.44 4.43 17.56
CA PRO A 180 -9.74 4.87 18.92
C PRO A 180 -8.89 4.12 19.95
N GLY A 181 -8.50 4.83 21.02
CA GLY A 181 -7.74 4.26 22.14
C GLY A 181 -6.21 4.35 22.00
N LEU A 182 -5.69 4.84 20.87
CA LEU A 182 -4.28 5.18 20.78
C LEU A 182 -3.94 6.41 21.66
N PRO A 183 -2.75 6.43 22.32
CA PRO A 183 -2.29 7.59 23.08
C PRO A 183 -2.28 8.85 22.21
N GLN A 184 -2.92 9.92 22.69
CA GLN A 184 -3.00 11.19 21.96
C GLN A 184 -1.80 12.12 22.23
N ASN A 185 -1.00 11.82 23.26
CA ASN A 185 0.16 12.60 23.68
C ASN A 185 1.46 11.86 23.39
N GLY A 186 2.57 12.62 23.30
CA GLY A 186 3.91 12.05 23.07
C GLY A 186 4.34 11.98 21.59
N TRP A 187 3.52 12.46 20.68
CA TRP A 187 3.84 12.53 19.26
C TRP A 187 4.61 13.81 18.90
N PRO A 188 5.48 13.80 17.88
CA PRO A 188 6.19 14.97 17.38
C PRO A 188 5.24 16.12 17.00
N ARG A 189 5.68 17.37 17.24
CA ARG A 189 4.92 18.58 16.89
C ARG A 189 5.30 19.09 15.50
#